data_4b80a0c8667ddd90b23d3920b4d8be11
#
_entry.id   4b80a0c8667ddd90b23d3920b4d8be11
#
_cell.length_a   1.000
_cell.length_b   1.000
_cell.length_c   1.000
_cell.angle_alpha   90.00
_cell.angle_beta   90.00
_cell.angle_gamma   90.00
#
_symmetry.space_group_name_H-M   'P 1'
#
loop_
_entity.id
_entity.type
_entity.pdbx_description
1 polymer ?
#
loop_
_entity_poly.entity_id
_entity_poly.type
_entity_poly.pdbx_seq_one_letter_code
_entity_poly.pdbx_strand_id
1 'polypeptide(L)'
;MLLKTLLRRLDLTTLQLFLAVHEEGTLTRAAEREAIAVSAASKRLLELEQVVGAALFQRNARGMTLTPAGETLLHHARRVMRDIENIGAELAGYASGVRGYVRMSSNLSGIVEFLPEDLRAFQAEHERVKLDLEERPSGGVVEAVDDSLVDIGICSEDADTRELHVEHYRHDTLVIVARHDHPLAAYPNLPFAATLDSDHVGLHVSSSINVRTHLAARHAGRPLRLRIHVPGFDAVCRMVQAGMGVGVLPRKVYELMGRPLGLASIALDDDWAARRLVLVVREVAALSPVSRLLFEHLRTVEARDGGAPADN
;
A
#
# COMPACT_ATOMS: atom_id res chain seq x y z
N MET A 1 -33.01 22.52 -8.14
CA MET A 1 -32.24 23.77 -8.24
C MET A 1 -30.80 23.59 -7.72
N LEU A 2 -30.59 22.90 -6.61
CA LEU A 2 -29.26 22.68 -5.99
C LEU A 2 -28.28 21.97 -6.93
N LEU A 3 -28.64 20.86 -7.58
CA LEU A 3 -27.77 20.07 -8.43
C LEU A 3 -27.21 20.86 -9.63
N LYS A 4 -28.06 21.68 -10.31
CA LYS A 4 -27.60 22.51 -11.43
C LYS A 4 -26.62 23.60 -11.00
N THR A 5 -26.77 24.14 -9.80
CA THR A 5 -25.88 25.15 -9.24
C THR A 5 -24.57 24.48 -8.80
N LEU A 6 -24.64 23.30 -8.20
CA LEU A 6 -23.48 22.51 -7.84
C LEU A 6 -22.62 22.19 -9.07
N LEU A 7 -23.20 21.65 -10.14
CA LEU A 7 -22.49 21.30 -11.39
C LEU A 7 -21.82 22.51 -12.08
N ARG A 8 -22.30 23.70 -11.89
CA ARG A 8 -21.70 24.91 -12.47
C ARG A 8 -20.56 25.51 -11.65
N ARG A 9 -20.53 25.25 -10.36
CA ARG A 9 -19.55 25.83 -9.43
C ARG A 9 -18.49 24.82 -9.00
N LEU A 10 -18.81 23.54 -9.09
CA LEU A 10 -17.91 22.42 -8.82
C LEU A 10 -17.21 22.03 -10.15
N ASP A 11 -16.54 23.00 -10.78
CA ASP A 11 -15.77 22.78 -11.99
C ASP A 11 -14.40 22.14 -11.68
N LEU A 12 -13.74 21.56 -12.68
CA LEU A 12 -12.47 20.88 -12.51
C LEU A 12 -11.37 21.78 -11.95
N THR A 13 -11.32 23.05 -12.40
CA THR A 13 -10.34 24.03 -11.90
C THR A 13 -10.55 24.30 -10.42
N THR A 14 -11.79 24.36 -9.96
CA THR A 14 -12.11 24.58 -8.54
C THR A 14 -11.76 23.35 -7.71
N LEU A 15 -11.98 22.12 -8.24
CA LEU A 15 -11.55 20.88 -7.58
C LEU A 15 -10.02 20.78 -7.53
N GLN A 16 -9.30 21.11 -8.60
CA GLN A 16 -7.83 21.15 -8.60
C GLN A 16 -7.30 22.11 -7.54
N LEU A 17 -7.85 23.33 -7.49
CA LEU A 17 -7.49 24.30 -6.46
C LEU A 17 -7.76 23.79 -5.03
N PHE A 18 -8.91 23.16 -4.81
CA PHE A 18 -9.25 22.56 -3.51
C PHE A 18 -8.21 21.51 -3.09
N LEU A 19 -7.84 20.60 -4.01
CA LEU A 19 -6.81 19.59 -3.79
C LEU A 19 -5.44 20.24 -3.52
N ALA A 20 -5.04 21.24 -4.31
CA ALA A 20 -3.80 21.97 -4.12
C ALA A 20 -3.73 22.65 -2.75
N VAL A 21 -4.83 23.24 -2.26
CA VAL A 21 -4.89 23.86 -0.92
C VAL A 21 -4.69 22.83 0.18
N HIS A 22 -5.28 21.64 0.03
CA HIS A 22 -5.09 20.54 0.98
C HIS A 22 -3.63 20.06 1.02
N GLU A 23 -3.00 19.85 -0.13
CA GLU A 23 -1.63 19.34 -0.26
C GLU A 23 -0.58 20.37 0.19
N GLU A 24 -0.75 21.63 -0.20
CA GLU A 24 0.18 22.70 0.12
C GLU A 24 -0.01 23.30 1.53
N GLY A 25 -1.15 23.02 2.16
CA GLY A 25 -1.49 23.51 3.50
C GLY A 25 -1.74 25.01 3.58
N THR A 26 -1.55 25.77 2.49
CA THR A 26 -1.81 27.23 2.45
C THR A 26 -2.39 27.65 1.09
N LEU A 27 -3.29 28.64 1.14
CA LEU A 27 -3.91 29.19 -0.07
C LEU A 27 -2.90 29.85 -1.01
N THR A 28 -1.87 30.50 -0.44
CA THR A 28 -0.84 31.19 -1.23
C THR A 28 -0.03 30.21 -2.07
N ARG A 29 0.49 29.12 -1.46
CA ARG A 29 1.25 28.11 -2.16
C ARG A 29 0.40 27.35 -3.19
N ALA A 30 -0.85 27.07 -2.86
CA ALA A 30 -1.79 26.47 -3.79
C ALA A 30 -2.07 27.38 -5.00
N ALA A 31 -2.25 28.68 -4.79
CA ALA A 31 -2.47 29.64 -5.86
C ALA A 31 -1.23 29.77 -6.78
N GLU A 32 -0.03 29.77 -6.21
CA GLU A 32 1.24 29.73 -6.95
C GLU A 32 1.36 28.48 -7.81
N ARG A 33 1.07 27.30 -7.23
CA ARG A 33 1.09 26.03 -7.94
C ARG A 33 0.11 25.99 -9.11
N GLU A 34 -1.11 26.49 -8.90
CA GLU A 34 -2.16 26.53 -9.92
C GLU A 34 -2.04 27.73 -10.89
N ALA A 35 -0.98 28.53 -10.74
CA ALA A 35 -0.69 29.71 -11.56
C ALA A 35 -1.87 30.72 -11.62
N ILE A 36 -2.55 30.95 -10.48
CA ILE A 36 -3.64 31.92 -10.33
C ILE A 36 -3.35 32.95 -9.23
N ALA A 37 -3.98 34.11 -9.31
CA ALA A 37 -3.86 35.12 -8.27
C ALA A 37 -4.50 34.62 -6.95
N VAL A 38 -3.85 34.89 -5.80
CA VAL A 38 -4.34 34.46 -4.47
C VAL A 38 -5.77 34.99 -4.20
N SER A 39 -6.09 36.20 -4.67
CA SER A 39 -7.44 36.77 -4.56
C SER A 39 -8.48 35.96 -5.36
N ALA A 40 -8.12 35.48 -6.54
CA ALA A 40 -8.98 34.61 -7.36
C ALA A 40 -9.15 33.23 -6.72
N ALA A 41 -8.08 32.65 -6.19
CA ALA A 41 -8.12 31.40 -5.43
C ALA A 41 -9.05 31.52 -4.21
N SER A 42 -8.88 32.59 -3.42
CA SER A 42 -9.73 32.87 -2.25
C SER A 42 -11.21 32.98 -2.63
N LYS A 43 -11.51 33.70 -3.71
CA LYS A 43 -12.88 33.89 -4.20
C LYS A 43 -13.50 32.54 -4.64
N ARG A 44 -12.76 31.74 -5.42
CA ARG A 44 -13.24 30.42 -5.87
C ARG A 44 -13.54 29.49 -4.70
N LEU A 45 -12.63 29.42 -3.72
CA LEU A 45 -12.82 28.57 -2.55
C LEU A 45 -14.05 29.02 -1.74
N LEU A 46 -14.22 30.32 -1.52
CA LEU A 46 -15.39 30.87 -0.82
C LEU A 46 -16.70 30.57 -1.57
N GLU A 47 -16.72 30.70 -2.90
CA GLU A 47 -17.88 30.37 -3.73
C GLU A 47 -18.21 28.86 -3.66
N LEU A 48 -17.19 28.00 -3.62
CA LEU A 48 -17.37 26.56 -3.42
C LEU A 48 -18.01 26.26 -2.06
N GLU A 49 -17.49 26.83 -0.97
CA GLU A 49 -18.04 26.69 0.37
C GLU A 49 -19.50 27.18 0.48
N GLN A 50 -19.82 28.29 -0.19
CA GLN A 50 -21.20 28.79 -0.26
C GLN A 50 -22.15 27.83 -0.98
N VAL A 51 -21.69 27.16 -2.05
CA VAL A 51 -22.52 26.20 -2.80
C VAL A 51 -22.69 24.91 -2.03
N VAL A 52 -21.64 24.45 -1.35
CA VAL A 52 -21.69 23.26 -0.49
C VAL A 52 -22.50 23.55 0.79
N GLY A 53 -22.56 24.82 1.21
CA GLY A 53 -23.25 25.22 2.44
C GLY A 53 -22.48 24.90 3.73
N ALA A 54 -21.19 24.60 3.62
CA ALA A 54 -20.32 24.30 4.75
C ALA A 54 -18.90 24.80 4.47
N ALA A 55 -18.17 25.19 5.52
CA ALA A 55 -16.73 25.43 5.43
C ALA A 55 -16.01 24.13 5.11
N LEU A 56 -15.10 24.15 4.14
CA LEU A 56 -14.30 22.99 3.72
C LEU A 56 -12.93 23.01 4.40
N PHE A 57 -12.44 24.21 4.74
CA PHE A 57 -11.21 24.39 5.47
C PHE A 57 -11.41 25.19 6.76
N GLN A 58 -10.62 24.86 7.75
CA GLN A 58 -10.41 25.69 8.94
C GLN A 58 -9.00 26.28 8.93
N ARG A 59 -8.90 27.57 9.26
CA ARG A 59 -7.59 28.26 9.39
C ARG A 59 -7.07 28.09 10.80
N ASN A 60 -5.83 27.70 10.92
CA ASN A 60 -5.12 27.61 12.19
C ASN A 60 -3.72 28.20 12.07
N ALA A 61 -2.98 28.27 13.17
CA ALA A 61 -1.62 28.83 13.19
C ALA A 61 -0.61 28.10 12.29
N ARG A 62 -0.94 26.86 11.86
CA ARG A 62 -0.08 26.03 10.99
C ARG A 62 -0.52 26.05 9.53
N GLY A 63 -1.59 26.75 9.18
CA GLY A 63 -2.12 26.83 7.83
C GLY A 63 -3.60 26.50 7.72
N MET A 64 -3.98 25.84 6.64
CA MET A 64 -5.34 25.41 6.33
C MET A 64 -5.46 23.89 6.49
N THR A 65 -6.41 23.43 7.29
CA THR A 65 -6.72 22.00 7.49
C THR A 65 -8.16 21.74 7.11
N LEU A 66 -8.47 20.51 6.65
CA LEU A 66 -9.83 20.16 6.26
C LEU A 66 -10.79 20.12 7.46
N THR A 67 -12.04 20.46 7.19
CA THR A 67 -13.17 20.15 8.05
C THR A 67 -13.72 18.75 7.69
N PRO A 68 -14.65 18.14 8.45
CA PRO A 68 -15.32 16.90 8.05
C PRO A 68 -16.00 17.00 6.67
N ALA A 69 -16.59 18.17 6.33
CA ALA A 69 -17.14 18.40 5.00
C ALA A 69 -16.05 18.48 3.94
N GLY A 70 -14.88 19.04 4.28
CA GLY A 70 -13.70 19.07 3.42
C GLY A 70 -13.16 17.67 3.16
N GLU A 71 -13.08 16.79 4.16
CA GLU A 71 -12.66 15.39 3.99
C GLU A 71 -13.60 14.63 3.06
N THR A 72 -14.92 14.81 3.23
CA THR A 72 -15.91 14.24 2.31
C THR A 72 -15.68 14.72 0.87
N LEU A 73 -15.47 16.03 0.67
CA LEU A 73 -15.20 16.57 -0.66
C LEU A 73 -13.86 16.06 -1.21
N LEU A 74 -12.82 15.94 -0.37
CA LEU A 74 -11.50 15.44 -0.78
C LEU A 74 -11.59 14.08 -1.45
N HIS A 75 -12.31 13.16 -0.82
CA HIS A 75 -12.55 11.83 -1.35
C HIS A 75 -13.20 11.88 -2.76
N HIS A 76 -14.30 12.64 -2.92
CA HIS A 76 -14.97 12.79 -4.20
C HIS A 76 -14.16 13.56 -5.24
N ALA A 77 -13.45 14.63 -4.84
CA ALA A 77 -12.62 15.42 -5.73
C ALA A 77 -11.49 14.60 -6.34
N ARG A 78 -10.78 13.82 -5.53
CA ARG A 78 -9.73 12.90 -6.00
C ARG A 78 -10.27 11.91 -7.03
N ARG A 79 -11.45 11.35 -6.78
CA ARG A 79 -12.09 10.42 -7.69
C ARG A 79 -12.42 11.06 -9.03
N VAL A 80 -13.07 12.24 -9.04
CA VAL A 80 -13.41 12.96 -10.27
C VAL A 80 -12.14 13.33 -11.08
N MET A 81 -11.10 13.84 -10.41
CA MET A 81 -9.84 14.17 -11.09
C MET A 81 -9.20 12.94 -11.71
N ARG A 82 -9.23 11.82 -11.03
CA ARG A 82 -8.72 10.55 -11.54
C ARG A 82 -9.49 10.05 -12.77
N ASP A 83 -10.82 10.14 -12.74
CA ASP A 83 -11.63 9.74 -13.89
C ASP A 83 -11.26 10.57 -15.14
N ILE A 84 -10.97 11.87 -14.98
CA ILE A 84 -10.48 12.73 -16.06
C ILE A 84 -9.07 12.30 -16.51
N GLU A 85 -8.16 11.99 -15.59
CA GLU A 85 -6.83 11.47 -15.94
C GLU A 85 -6.92 10.15 -16.72
N ASN A 86 -7.80 9.24 -16.30
CA ASN A 86 -8.04 7.97 -16.99
C ASN A 86 -8.58 8.19 -18.41
N ILE A 87 -9.55 9.09 -18.57
CA ILE A 87 -10.04 9.49 -19.91
C ILE A 87 -8.87 10.01 -20.77
N GLY A 88 -8.02 10.88 -20.21
CA GLY A 88 -6.85 11.40 -20.91
C GLY A 88 -5.87 10.30 -21.31
N ALA A 89 -5.58 9.36 -20.39
CA ALA A 89 -4.69 8.23 -20.65
C ALA A 89 -5.26 7.25 -21.70
N GLU A 90 -6.55 6.95 -21.63
CA GLU A 90 -7.22 6.11 -22.63
C GLU A 90 -7.22 6.76 -24.03
N LEU A 91 -7.54 8.06 -24.10
CA LEU A 91 -7.52 8.79 -25.37
C LEU A 91 -6.09 8.92 -25.95
N ALA A 92 -5.09 9.18 -25.11
CA ALA A 92 -3.69 9.20 -25.52
C ALA A 92 -3.23 7.82 -26.02
N GLY A 93 -3.78 6.74 -25.49
CA GLY A 93 -3.56 5.37 -25.93
C GLY A 93 -3.94 5.14 -27.39
N TYR A 94 -5.02 5.76 -27.86
CA TYR A 94 -5.40 5.68 -29.28
C TYR A 94 -4.36 6.31 -30.22
N ALA A 95 -3.66 7.35 -29.76
CA ALA A 95 -2.65 8.06 -30.55
C ALA A 95 -1.26 7.41 -30.48
N SER A 96 -0.88 6.84 -29.34
CA SER A 96 0.47 6.32 -29.06
C SER A 96 0.57 4.79 -29.08
N GLY A 97 -0.57 4.09 -29.18
CA GLY A 97 -0.63 2.62 -29.10
C GLY A 97 -0.44 2.05 -27.70
N VAL A 98 -0.31 2.88 -26.65
CA VAL A 98 -0.39 2.45 -25.24
C VAL A 98 -1.84 2.12 -24.93
N ARG A 99 -2.13 0.91 -24.42
CA ARG A 99 -3.50 0.43 -24.21
C ARG A 99 -3.97 0.48 -22.76
N GLY A 100 -3.38 1.32 -21.94
CA GLY A 100 -3.88 1.58 -20.60
C GLY A 100 -2.79 1.87 -19.58
N TYR A 101 -3.23 2.39 -18.45
CA TYR A 101 -2.39 2.74 -17.31
C TYR A 101 -3.06 2.19 -16.05
N VAL A 102 -2.32 1.46 -15.23
CA VAL A 102 -2.81 0.90 -13.95
C VAL A 102 -1.90 1.36 -12.84
N ARG A 103 -2.49 1.93 -11.80
CA ARG A 103 -1.79 2.31 -10.57
C ARG A 103 -2.05 1.25 -9.50
N MET A 104 -0.99 0.82 -8.87
CA MET A 104 -1.03 -0.19 -7.81
C MET A 104 -0.31 0.31 -6.58
N SER A 105 -0.74 -0.16 -5.44
CA SER A 105 0.04 -0.07 -4.21
C SER A 105 0.12 -1.45 -3.56
N SER A 106 1.28 -1.78 -3.02
CA SER A 106 1.48 -3.04 -2.35
C SER A 106 2.34 -2.87 -1.09
N ASN A 107 2.14 -3.73 -0.13
CA ASN A 107 3.08 -3.86 0.96
C ASN A 107 4.39 -4.51 0.47
N LEU A 108 5.45 -4.37 1.26
CA LEU A 108 6.79 -4.85 0.91
C LEU A 108 6.82 -6.35 0.59
N SER A 109 6.01 -7.18 1.28
CA SER A 109 5.92 -8.61 1.00
C SER A 109 5.41 -8.90 -0.41
N GLY A 110 4.33 -8.26 -0.82
CA GLY A 110 3.79 -8.43 -2.17
C GLY A 110 4.80 -8.03 -3.25
N ILE A 111 5.50 -6.90 -3.04
CA ILE A 111 6.51 -6.41 -4.00
C ILE A 111 7.70 -7.36 -4.13
N VAL A 112 8.20 -7.88 -3.01
CA VAL A 112 9.44 -8.68 -3.05
C VAL A 112 9.18 -10.13 -3.40
N GLU A 113 8.03 -10.68 -2.98
CA GLU A 113 7.80 -12.12 -3.05
C GLU A 113 7.08 -12.58 -4.32
N PHE A 114 6.13 -11.79 -4.83
CA PHE A 114 5.18 -12.29 -5.82
C PHE A 114 5.00 -11.39 -7.05
N LEU A 115 4.87 -10.09 -6.85
CA LEU A 115 4.57 -9.16 -7.93
C LEU A 115 5.56 -9.16 -9.09
N PRO A 116 6.87 -9.34 -8.90
CA PRO A 116 7.80 -9.31 -10.04
C PRO A 116 7.47 -10.36 -11.10
N GLU A 117 7.21 -11.59 -10.70
CA GLU A 117 6.87 -12.68 -11.60
C GLU A 117 5.47 -12.49 -12.20
N ASP A 118 4.49 -12.12 -11.37
CA ASP A 118 3.10 -11.95 -11.78
C ASP A 118 2.94 -10.80 -12.78
N LEU A 119 3.57 -9.66 -12.50
CA LEU A 119 3.53 -8.51 -13.40
C LEU A 119 4.30 -8.77 -14.71
N ARG A 120 5.41 -9.51 -14.65
CA ARG A 120 6.12 -9.94 -15.86
C ARG A 120 5.23 -10.83 -16.74
N ALA A 121 4.52 -11.78 -16.14
CA ALA A 121 3.59 -12.66 -16.87
C ALA A 121 2.44 -11.84 -17.50
N PHE A 122 1.86 -10.90 -16.76
CA PHE A 122 0.82 -10.01 -17.27
C PHE A 122 1.33 -9.14 -18.43
N GLN A 123 2.51 -8.53 -18.29
CA GLN A 123 3.08 -7.67 -19.33
C GLN A 123 3.48 -8.42 -20.59
N ALA A 124 3.81 -9.72 -20.50
CA ALA A 124 4.09 -10.55 -21.69
C ALA A 124 2.85 -10.68 -22.60
N GLU A 125 1.64 -10.66 -22.03
CA GLU A 125 0.38 -10.68 -22.77
C GLU A 125 -0.14 -9.27 -23.11
N HIS A 126 0.30 -8.26 -22.33
CA HIS A 126 -0.20 -6.89 -22.39
C HIS A 126 0.94 -5.86 -22.44
N GLU A 127 1.85 -6.00 -23.39
CA GLU A 127 3.09 -5.19 -23.52
C GLU A 127 2.87 -3.66 -23.50
N ARG A 128 1.67 -3.22 -23.93
CA ARG A 128 1.33 -1.79 -24.06
C ARG A 128 0.66 -1.21 -22.82
N VAL A 129 0.53 -1.99 -21.74
CA VAL A 129 0.01 -1.51 -20.46
C VAL A 129 1.15 -0.94 -19.63
N LYS A 130 0.98 0.28 -19.17
CA LYS A 130 1.90 0.92 -18.25
C LYS A 130 1.44 0.65 -16.82
N LEU A 131 2.34 0.14 -15.98
CA LEU A 131 2.11 -0.11 -14.56
C LEU A 131 2.87 0.91 -13.73
N ASP A 132 2.21 1.46 -12.72
CA ASP A 132 2.81 2.30 -11.68
C ASP A 132 2.58 1.62 -10.34
N LEU A 133 3.66 1.25 -9.67
CA LEU A 133 3.65 0.47 -8.43
C LEU A 133 4.33 1.27 -7.32
N GLU A 134 3.59 1.53 -6.25
CA GLU A 134 4.08 2.23 -5.06
C GLU A 134 4.10 1.29 -3.85
N GLU A 135 5.18 1.33 -3.07
CA GLU A 135 5.25 0.61 -1.79
C GLU A 135 4.59 1.44 -0.70
N ARG A 136 3.66 0.80 0.03
CA ARG A 136 3.02 1.37 1.24
C ARG A 136 2.83 0.28 2.30
N PRO A 137 2.85 0.61 3.60
CA PRO A 137 2.36 -0.30 4.63
C PRO A 137 0.90 -0.70 4.38
N SER A 138 0.47 -1.89 4.85
CA SER A 138 -0.86 -2.43 4.55
C SER A 138 -2.02 -1.46 4.83
N GLY A 139 -2.00 -0.70 5.94
CA GLY A 139 -2.99 0.34 6.20
C GLY A 139 -2.96 1.47 5.16
N GLY A 140 -1.77 1.92 4.74
CA GLY A 140 -1.61 2.93 3.70
C GLY A 140 -2.02 2.43 2.30
N VAL A 141 -1.91 1.12 2.03
CA VAL A 141 -2.47 0.51 0.81
C VAL A 141 -4.00 0.63 0.82
N VAL A 142 -4.64 0.25 1.93
CA VAL A 142 -6.11 0.35 2.08
C VAL A 142 -6.56 1.80 1.91
N GLU A 143 -5.89 2.75 2.56
CA GLU A 143 -6.18 4.18 2.41
C GLU A 143 -6.03 4.66 0.96
N ALA A 144 -4.97 4.23 0.27
CA ALA A 144 -4.72 4.63 -1.11
C ALA A 144 -5.81 4.11 -2.07
N VAL A 145 -6.32 2.88 -1.85
CA VAL A 145 -7.45 2.33 -2.62
C VAL A 145 -8.76 3.05 -2.28
N ASP A 146 -9.03 3.26 -1.00
CA ASP A 146 -10.24 3.92 -0.51
C ASP A 146 -10.32 5.36 -1.03
N ASP A 147 -9.23 6.10 -0.96
CA ASP A 147 -9.09 7.46 -1.52
C ASP A 147 -9.00 7.47 -3.06
N SER A 148 -9.10 6.32 -3.71
CA SER A 148 -8.92 6.18 -5.16
C SER A 148 -7.57 6.72 -5.67
N LEU A 149 -6.51 6.71 -4.89
CA LEU A 149 -5.15 7.07 -5.33
C LEU A 149 -4.53 5.97 -6.19
N VAL A 150 -4.95 4.74 -6.01
CA VAL A 150 -4.58 3.58 -6.81
C VAL A 150 -5.81 2.76 -7.18
N ASP A 151 -5.69 1.96 -8.23
CA ASP A 151 -6.77 1.10 -8.73
C ASP A 151 -6.84 -0.21 -7.96
N ILE A 152 -5.67 -0.79 -7.66
CA ILE A 152 -5.52 -2.12 -7.04
C ILE A 152 -4.53 -2.00 -5.89
N GLY A 153 -4.86 -2.57 -4.74
CA GLY A 153 -3.97 -2.70 -3.60
C GLY A 153 -3.66 -4.15 -3.26
N ILE A 154 -2.46 -4.40 -2.70
CA ILE A 154 -2.10 -5.68 -2.10
C ILE A 154 -1.63 -5.43 -0.68
N CYS A 155 -2.30 -6.05 0.28
CA CYS A 155 -2.01 -5.86 1.70
C CYS A 155 -2.12 -7.18 2.48
N SER A 156 -1.74 -7.17 3.74
CA SER A 156 -1.97 -8.28 4.65
C SER A 156 -3.45 -8.37 5.02
N GLU A 157 -3.99 -9.58 5.13
CA GLU A 157 -5.41 -9.84 5.46
C GLU A 157 -5.89 -9.23 6.79
N ASP A 158 -4.96 -9.01 7.73
CA ASP A 158 -5.23 -8.39 9.04
C ASP A 158 -5.32 -6.86 8.98
N ALA A 159 -5.14 -6.24 7.82
CA ALA A 159 -5.42 -4.83 7.67
C ALA A 159 -6.94 -4.57 7.74
N ASP A 160 -7.31 -3.46 8.37
CA ASP A 160 -8.72 -3.01 8.34
C ASP A 160 -9.06 -2.55 6.91
N THR A 161 -9.65 -3.46 6.14
CA THR A 161 -10.00 -3.23 4.73
C THR A 161 -11.23 -2.36 4.53
N ARG A 162 -11.89 -1.90 5.61
CA ARG A 162 -13.10 -1.07 5.56
C ARG A 162 -14.20 -1.71 4.69
N GLU A 163 -14.76 -0.94 3.75
CA GLU A 163 -15.79 -1.40 2.80
C GLU A 163 -15.23 -1.81 1.44
N LEU A 164 -13.91 -2.03 1.33
CA LEU A 164 -13.29 -2.42 0.07
C LEU A 164 -13.67 -3.85 -0.31
N HIS A 165 -13.72 -4.12 -1.60
CA HIS A 165 -13.80 -5.48 -2.12
C HIS A 165 -12.46 -6.18 -1.92
N VAL A 166 -12.48 -7.37 -1.31
CA VAL A 166 -11.30 -8.14 -0.91
C VAL A 166 -11.32 -9.50 -1.59
N GLU A 167 -10.23 -9.85 -2.25
CA GLU A 167 -10.00 -11.17 -2.82
C GLU A 167 -8.68 -11.76 -2.32
N HIS A 168 -8.58 -13.07 -2.29
CA HIS A 168 -7.34 -13.74 -1.95
C HIS A 168 -6.28 -13.53 -3.03
N TYR A 169 -5.01 -13.35 -2.62
CA TYR A 169 -3.89 -13.21 -3.55
C TYR A 169 -2.86 -14.31 -3.38
N ARG A 170 -2.23 -14.43 -2.20
CA ARG A 170 -1.17 -15.40 -1.93
C ARG A 170 -1.13 -15.82 -0.46
N HIS A 171 -0.65 -17.02 -0.25
CA HIS A 171 -0.22 -17.48 1.07
C HIS A 171 1.27 -17.16 1.29
N ASP A 172 1.61 -16.87 2.54
CA ASP A 172 2.95 -16.56 2.99
C ASP A 172 3.19 -17.16 4.37
N THR A 173 4.43 -17.49 4.69
CA THR A 173 4.83 -18.07 5.98
C THR A 173 6.03 -17.31 6.51
N LEU A 174 5.94 -16.82 7.75
CA LEU A 174 7.04 -16.15 8.43
C LEU A 174 7.98 -17.15 9.08
N VAL A 175 9.27 -16.80 9.05
CA VAL A 175 10.36 -17.56 9.67
C VAL A 175 11.24 -16.64 10.49
N ILE A 176 11.93 -17.18 11.49
CA ILE A 176 13.04 -16.48 12.16
C ILE A 176 14.28 -16.62 11.29
N VAL A 177 15.02 -15.54 11.14
CA VAL A 177 16.35 -15.54 10.53
C VAL A 177 17.40 -15.17 11.56
N ALA A 178 18.49 -15.93 11.58
CA ALA A 178 19.59 -15.77 12.51
C ALA A 178 20.93 -16.09 11.86
N ARG A 179 22.04 -15.74 12.50
CA ARG A 179 23.34 -16.27 12.09
C ARG A 179 23.42 -17.77 12.38
N HIS A 180 24.20 -18.52 11.64
CA HIS A 180 24.40 -19.97 11.87
C HIS A 180 25.00 -20.30 13.24
N ASP A 181 25.80 -19.38 13.81
CA ASP A 181 26.38 -19.53 15.14
C ASP A 181 25.47 -19.06 16.30
N HIS A 182 24.27 -18.57 15.98
CA HIS A 182 23.29 -18.16 16.98
C HIS A 182 22.67 -19.39 17.65
N PRO A 183 22.45 -19.41 18.99
CA PRO A 183 21.86 -20.57 19.70
C PRO A 183 20.53 -21.07 19.11
N LEU A 184 19.68 -20.18 18.61
CA LEU A 184 18.40 -20.53 18.00
C LEU A 184 18.57 -21.30 16.68
N ALA A 185 19.69 -21.17 15.98
CA ALA A 185 19.93 -21.88 14.71
C ALA A 185 20.11 -23.41 14.88
N ALA A 186 20.26 -23.89 16.12
CA ALA A 186 20.30 -25.31 16.43
C ALA A 186 18.91 -26.00 16.33
N TYR A 187 17.82 -25.22 16.27
CA TYR A 187 16.45 -25.72 16.23
C TYR A 187 15.88 -25.61 14.83
N PRO A 188 15.22 -26.65 14.29
CA PRO A 188 14.55 -26.57 12.99
C PRO A 188 13.28 -25.71 13.06
N ASN A 189 12.61 -25.72 14.20
CA ASN A 189 11.40 -24.95 14.51
C ASN A 189 11.36 -24.59 15.99
N LEU A 190 10.63 -23.53 16.33
CA LEU A 190 10.41 -23.10 17.72
C LEU A 190 9.22 -22.14 17.82
N PRO A 191 8.59 -22.02 18.99
CA PRO A 191 7.61 -20.97 19.21
C PRO A 191 8.29 -19.61 19.27
N PHE A 192 7.63 -18.55 18.79
CA PHE A 192 8.16 -17.18 18.80
C PHE A 192 8.60 -16.73 20.22
N ALA A 193 7.88 -17.17 21.25
CA ALA A 193 8.22 -16.86 22.64
C ALA A 193 9.65 -17.26 23.03
N ALA A 194 10.23 -18.29 22.42
CA ALA A 194 11.62 -18.72 22.64
C ALA A 194 12.65 -17.73 22.07
N THR A 195 12.25 -16.83 21.17
CA THR A 195 13.14 -15.82 20.59
C THR A 195 13.27 -14.56 21.44
N LEU A 196 12.37 -14.35 22.43
CA LEU A 196 12.23 -13.10 23.18
C LEU A 196 13.40 -12.79 24.14
N ASP A 197 14.29 -13.76 24.36
CA ASP A 197 15.55 -13.53 25.09
C ASP A 197 16.66 -12.95 24.19
N SER A 198 16.47 -13.01 22.87
CA SER A 198 17.39 -12.45 21.89
C SER A 198 17.01 -11.01 21.55
N ASP A 199 17.99 -10.23 21.09
CA ASP A 199 17.72 -8.93 20.47
C ASP A 199 17.11 -9.15 19.07
N HIS A 200 16.17 -8.29 18.67
CA HIS A 200 15.50 -8.37 17.39
C HIS A 200 15.85 -7.18 16.50
N VAL A 201 15.95 -7.45 15.21
CA VAL A 201 15.98 -6.47 14.14
C VAL A 201 14.60 -6.45 13.52
N GLY A 202 13.88 -5.33 13.62
CA GLY A 202 12.51 -5.19 13.13
C GLY A 202 12.42 -4.35 11.85
N LEU A 203 11.35 -4.55 11.12
CA LEU A 203 10.93 -3.66 10.04
C LEU A 203 10.31 -2.37 10.59
N HIS A 204 9.98 -1.44 9.69
CA HIS A 204 9.29 -0.20 10.04
C HIS A 204 8.08 -0.44 10.95
N VAL A 205 7.80 0.50 11.84
CA VAL A 205 6.76 0.38 12.90
C VAL A 205 5.38 -0.01 12.35
N SER A 206 5.02 0.52 11.19
CA SER A 206 3.74 0.25 10.52
C SER A 206 3.72 -1.03 9.65
N SER A 207 4.84 -1.76 9.56
CA SER A 207 4.87 -3.05 8.86
C SER A 207 3.96 -4.06 9.55
N SER A 208 3.15 -4.81 8.78
CA SER A 208 2.28 -5.87 9.32
C SER A 208 3.08 -6.93 10.08
N ILE A 209 4.31 -7.25 9.63
CA ILE A 209 5.20 -8.19 10.33
C ILE A 209 5.61 -7.62 11.69
N ASN A 210 5.98 -6.34 11.75
CA ASN A 210 6.35 -5.70 13.02
C ASN A 210 5.15 -5.66 13.99
N VAL A 211 3.96 -5.35 13.51
CA VAL A 211 2.73 -5.36 14.33
C VAL A 211 2.47 -6.77 14.87
N ARG A 212 2.55 -7.80 14.04
CA ARG A 212 2.35 -9.21 14.43
C ARG A 212 3.38 -9.67 15.48
N THR A 213 4.66 -9.35 15.30
CA THR A 213 5.72 -9.71 16.29
C THR A 213 5.51 -9.05 17.64
N HIS A 214 5.08 -7.77 17.66
CA HIS A 214 4.75 -7.08 18.90
C HIS A 214 3.51 -7.69 19.58
N LEU A 215 2.50 -8.07 18.80
CA LEU A 215 1.32 -8.73 19.34
C LEU A 215 1.65 -10.10 19.93
N ALA A 216 2.45 -10.89 19.22
CA ALA A 216 2.92 -12.19 19.70
C ALA A 216 3.73 -12.09 21.00
N ALA A 217 4.63 -11.10 21.11
CA ALA A 217 5.37 -10.83 22.34
C ALA A 217 4.44 -10.47 23.51
N ARG A 218 3.41 -9.63 23.26
CA ARG A 218 2.39 -9.30 24.28
C ARG A 218 1.59 -10.52 24.72
N HIS A 219 1.17 -11.39 23.78
CA HIS A 219 0.46 -12.62 24.13
C HIS A 219 1.32 -13.57 24.95
N ALA A 220 2.64 -13.59 24.71
CA ALA A 220 3.59 -14.34 25.54
C ALA A 220 3.86 -13.67 26.91
N GLY A 221 3.26 -12.50 27.21
CA GLY A 221 3.48 -11.76 28.45
C GLY A 221 4.89 -11.20 28.61
N ARG A 222 5.63 -11.03 27.50
CA ARG A 222 7.04 -10.65 27.51
C ARG A 222 7.30 -9.47 26.56
N PRO A 223 8.23 -8.54 26.89
CA PRO A 223 8.60 -7.48 25.98
C PRO A 223 9.43 -8.02 24.81
N LEU A 224 9.18 -7.48 23.60
CA LEU A 224 10.06 -7.67 22.44
C LEU A 224 11.31 -6.81 22.64
N ARG A 225 12.49 -7.43 22.67
CA ARG A 225 13.79 -6.73 22.77
C ARG A 225 14.21 -6.22 21.40
N LEU A 226 13.50 -5.19 20.92
CA LEU A 226 13.77 -4.60 19.63
C LEU A 226 14.97 -3.66 19.71
N ARG A 227 16.03 -3.97 18.97
CA ARG A 227 17.29 -3.23 18.97
C ARG A 227 17.32 -2.11 17.93
N ILE A 228 16.75 -2.36 16.78
CA ILE A 228 16.73 -1.42 15.66
C ILE A 228 15.54 -1.70 14.72
N HIS A 229 15.00 -0.64 14.12
CA HIS A 229 14.10 -0.70 12.99
C HIS A 229 14.84 -0.38 11.69
N VAL A 230 14.54 -1.12 10.64
CA VAL A 230 15.11 -0.89 9.29
C VAL A 230 14.00 -0.87 8.24
N PRO A 231 14.21 -0.20 7.09
CA PRO A 231 13.14 0.01 6.12
C PRO A 231 12.80 -1.23 5.28
N GLY A 232 13.75 -2.14 5.04
CA GLY A 232 13.59 -3.23 4.07
C GLY A 232 14.13 -4.57 4.55
N PHE A 233 13.75 -5.64 3.87
CA PHE A 233 14.17 -7.01 4.17
C PHE A 233 15.68 -7.23 3.99
N ASP A 234 16.27 -6.60 2.99
CA ASP A 234 17.70 -6.58 2.74
C ASP A 234 18.48 -6.03 3.94
N ALA A 235 18.00 -4.92 4.48
CA ALA A 235 18.57 -4.31 5.68
C ALA A 235 18.41 -5.22 6.92
N VAL A 236 17.25 -5.90 7.09
CA VAL A 236 17.08 -6.92 8.16
C VAL A 236 18.15 -8.00 8.00
N CYS A 237 18.30 -8.60 6.82
CA CYS A 237 19.28 -9.65 6.55
C CYS A 237 20.72 -9.19 6.86
N ARG A 238 21.09 -7.99 6.45
CA ARG A 238 22.42 -7.41 6.69
C ARG A 238 22.70 -7.15 8.18
N MET A 239 21.72 -6.64 8.92
CA MET A 239 21.84 -6.39 10.37
C MET A 239 21.94 -7.70 11.15
N VAL A 240 21.14 -8.71 10.78
CA VAL A 240 21.24 -10.05 11.37
C VAL A 240 22.60 -10.68 11.07
N GLN A 241 23.11 -10.57 9.84
CA GLN A 241 24.43 -11.05 9.44
C GLN A 241 25.53 -10.37 10.25
N ALA A 242 25.39 -9.08 10.56
CA ALA A 242 26.32 -8.33 11.39
C ALA A 242 26.24 -8.68 12.90
N GLY A 243 25.35 -9.60 13.30
CA GLY A 243 25.20 -10.04 14.70
C GLY A 243 24.38 -9.11 15.59
N MET A 244 23.51 -8.29 15.00
CA MET A 244 22.67 -7.36 15.77
C MET A 244 21.45 -8.02 16.41
N GLY A 245 21.23 -9.31 16.18
CA GLY A 245 20.13 -10.07 16.73
C GLY A 245 19.51 -11.01 15.70
N VAL A 246 18.24 -11.35 15.89
CA VAL A 246 17.43 -12.18 14.99
C VAL A 246 16.38 -11.32 14.29
N GLY A 247 15.84 -11.77 13.17
CA GLY A 247 14.78 -11.09 12.44
C GLY A 247 13.63 -12.02 12.13
N VAL A 248 12.46 -11.44 11.81
CA VAL A 248 11.30 -12.17 11.27
C VAL A 248 11.12 -11.77 9.82
N LEU A 249 11.15 -12.74 8.91
CA LEU A 249 11.01 -12.55 7.47
C LEU A 249 10.01 -13.54 6.87
N PRO A 250 9.39 -13.22 5.73
CA PRO A 250 8.77 -14.23 4.89
C PRO A 250 9.79 -15.29 4.45
N ARG A 251 9.33 -16.54 4.37
CA ARG A 251 10.20 -17.67 3.95
C ARG A 251 10.80 -17.42 2.55
N LYS A 252 9.99 -16.96 1.61
CA LYS A 252 10.46 -16.68 0.24
C LYS A 252 11.52 -15.56 0.22
N VAL A 253 11.35 -14.54 1.05
CA VAL A 253 12.35 -13.47 1.22
C VAL A 253 13.65 -14.03 1.81
N TYR A 254 13.58 -14.91 2.81
CA TYR A 254 14.77 -15.58 3.32
C TYR A 254 15.48 -16.36 2.21
N GLU A 255 14.76 -17.11 1.38
CA GLU A 255 15.34 -17.87 0.27
C GLU A 255 16.06 -16.96 -0.74
N LEU A 256 15.46 -15.82 -1.06
CA LEU A 256 16.01 -14.85 -2.01
C LEU A 256 17.17 -14.04 -1.44
N MET A 257 17.13 -13.62 -0.19
CA MET A 257 18.05 -12.63 0.39
C MET A 257 18.87 -13.17 1.56
N GLY A 258 18.25 -13.92 2.48
CA GLY A 258 18.91 -14.39 3.70
C GLY A 258 19.84 -15.58 3.45
N ARG A 259 19.39 -16.55 2.68
CA ARG A 259 20.17 -17.76 2.35
C ARG A 259 21.48 -17.44 1.62
N PRO A 260 21.52 -16.58 0.60
CA PRO A 260 22.78 -16.16 -0.05
C PRO A 260 23.76 -15.45 0.91
N LEU A 261 23.26 -14.82 1.96
CA LEU A 261 24.08 -14.16 2.99
C LEU A 261 24.57 -15.13 4.09
N GLY A 262 24.27 -16.42 3.97
CA GLY A 262 24.67 -17.41 4.94
C GLY A 262 23.90 -17.31 6.27
N LEU A 263 22.63 -16.90 6.25
CA LEU A 263 21.78 -16.91 7.43
C LEU A 263 21.09 -18.27 7.58
N ALA A 264 20.75 -18.63 8.81
CA ALA A 264 19.88 -19.75 9.12
C ALA A 264 18.42 -19.32 9.14
N SER A 265 17.53 -20.21 8.73
CA SER A 265 16.07 -20.05 8.84
C SER A 265 15.52 -21.05 9.84
N ILE A 266 14.71 -20.58 10.77
CA ILE A 266 14.03 -21.38 11.80
C ILE A 266 12.53 -21.20 11.62
N ALA A 267 11.78 -22.29 11.45
CA ALA A 267 10.34 -22.22 11.31
C ALA A 267 9.69 -21.77 12.63
N LEU A 268 8.58 -21.05 12.54
CA LEU A 268 7.75 -20.70 13.69
C LEU A 268 6.62 -21.70 13.82
N ASP A 269 6.43 -22.22 15.07
CA ASP A 269 5.34 -23.14 15.40
C ASP A 269 4.00 -22.42 15.68
N ASP A 270 4.03 -21.09 15.66
CA ASP A 270 2.88 -20.23 15.96
C ASP A 270 1.95 -20.11 14.74
N ASP A 271 0.64 -20.25 14.95
CA ASP A 271 -0.39 -20.16 13.89
C ASP A 271 -0.34 -18.81 13.15
N TRP A 272 0.03 -17.73 13.84
CA TRP A 272 0.12 -16.41 13.24
C TRP A 272 1.27 -16.27 12.23
N ALA A 273 2.21 -17.22 12.19
CA ALA A 273 3.29 -17.23 11.20
C ALA A 273 2.77 -17.50 9.79
N ALA A 274 1.70 -18.30 9.65
CA ALA A 274 0.97 -18.44 8.42
C ALA A 274 0.08 -17.22 8.21
N ARG A 275 0.19 -16.57 7.07
CA ARG A 275 -0.61 -15.38 6.75
C ARG A 275 -1.04 -15.36 5.29
N ARG A 276 -1.98 -14.52 4.97
CA ARG A 276 -2.45 -14.29 3.61
C ARG A 276 -2.22 -12.85 3.19
N LEU A 277 -1.83 -12.68 1.95
CA LEU A 277 -1.91 -11.41 1.24
C LEU A 277 -3.21 -11.38 0.44
N VAL A 278 -3.84 -10.23 0.42
CA VAL A 278 -5.12 -10.02 -0.26
C VAL A 278 -5.03 -8.89 -1.27
N LEU A 279 -5.78 -9.02 -2.36
CA LEU A 279 -6.09 -7.96 -3.30
C LEU A 279 -7.21 -7.12 -2.73
N VAL A 280 -7.09 -5.81 -2.80
CA VAL A 280 -8.14 -4.88 -2.40
C VAL A 280 -8.41 -3.89 -3.53
N VAL A 281 -9.69 -3.68 -3.83
CA VAL A 281 -10.18 -2.67 -4.78
C VAL A 281 -11.44 -2.04 -4.19
N ARG A 282 -11.81 -0.85 -4.63
CA ARG A 282 -13.08 -0.25 -4.15
C ARG A 282 -14.29 -1.05 -4.59
N GLU A 283 -14.39 -1.27 -5.88
CA GLU A 283 -15.48 -1.99 -6.53
C GLU A 283 -14.97 -2.55 -7.86
N VAL A 284 -15.09 -3.84 -8.09
CA VAL A 284 -14.61 -4.49 -9.32
C VAL A 284 -15.29 -3.91 -10.57
N ALA A 285 -16.58 -3.57 -10.46
CA ALA A 285 -17.34 -3.00 -11.57
C ALA A 285 -16.86 -1.60 -11.99
N ALA A 286 -16.24 -0.85 -11.06
CA ALA A 286 -15.73 0.50 -11.31
C ALA A 286 -14.29 0.53 -11.83
N LEU A 287 -13.60 -0.60 -11.89
CA LEU A 287 -12.26 -0.69 -12.48
C LEU A 287 -12.30 -0.39 -13.98
N SER A 288 -11.28 0.33 -14.47
CA SER A 288 -11.06 0.46 -15.91
C SER A 288 -10.90 -0.92 -16.56
N PRO A 289 -11.16 -1.06 -17.87
CA PRO A 289 -11.00 -2.36 -18.53
C PRO A 289 -9.62 -2.99 -18.31
N VAL A 290 -8.54 -2.19 -18.34
CA VAL A 290 -7.17 -2.69 -18.16
C VAL A 290 -6.87 -3.01 -16.69
N SER A 291 -7.34 -2.19 -15.74
CA SER A 291 -7.19 -2.47 -14.31
C SER A 291 -7.94 -3.74 -13.91
N ARG A 292 -9.11 -4.00 -14.53
CA ARG A 292 -9.85 -5.24 -14.34
C ARG A 292 -9.10 -6.44 -14.90
N LEU A 293 -8.48 -6.34 -16.08
CA LEU A 293 -7.66 -7.43 -16.63
C LEU A 293 -6.51 -7.80 -15.68
N LEU A 294 -5.81 -6.80 -15.14
CA LEU A 294 -4.74 -7.05 -14.17
C LEU A 294 -5.28 -7.65 -12.86
N PHE A 295 -6.41 -7.15 -12.35
CA PHE A 295 -7.04 -7.69 -11.15
C PHE A 295 -7.39 -9.17 -11.32
N GLU A 296 -8.04 -9.54 -12.42
CA GLU A 296 -8.39 -10.93 -12.73
C GLU A 296 -7.15 -11.81 -12.93
N HIS A 297 -6.11 -11.29 -13.57
CA HIS A 297 -4.84 -11.97 -13.70
C HIS A 297 -4.26 -12.31 -12.32
N LEU A 298 -4.10 -11.31 -11.44
CA LEU A 298 -3.53 -11.49 -10.10
C LEU A 298 -4.37 -12.42 -9.21
N ARG A 299 -5.70 -12.39 -9.32
CA ARG A 299 -6.61 -13.26 -8.60
C ARG A 299 -6.46 -14.73 -8.95
N THR A 300 -6.10 -15.03 -10.21
CA THR A 300 -6.06 -16.40 -10.73
C THR A 300 -4.68 -17.05 -10.70
N VAL A 301 -3.61 -16.31 -10.39
CA VAL A 301 -2.23 -16.83 -10.51
C VAL A 301 -1.93 -17.95 -9.51
N GLU A 302 -2.41 -17.88 -8.27
CA GLU A 302 -2.18 -18.96 -7.29
C GLU A 302 -2.81 -20.29 -7.71
N ALA A 303 -3.98 -20.24 -8.37
CA ALA A 303 -4.62 -21.44 -8.91
C ALA A 303 -3.79 -22.09 -10.04
N ARG A 304 -2.94 -21.31 -10.72
CA ARG A 304 -2.03 -21.81 -11.76
C ARG A 304 -0.75 -22.40 -11.17
N ASP A 305 -0.23 -21.83 -10.09
CA ASP A 305 1.00 -22.30 -9.42
C ASP A 305 0.74 -23.52 -8.53
N GLY A 306 -0.46 -23.67 -7.95
CA GLY A 306 -0.88 -24.81 -7.13
C GLY A 306 -1.16 -26.11 -7.92
N GLY A 307 -1.06 -26.07 -9.26
CA GLY A 307 -1.28 -27.23 -10.13
C GLY A 307 -0.03 -28.09 -10.42
N ALA A 308 1.15 -27.71 -9.93
CA ALA A 308 2.34 -28.56 -10.03
C ALA A 308 2.41 -29.48 -8.80
N PRO A 309 2.33 -30.83 -8.96
CA PRO A 309 2.55 -31.74 -7.83
C PRO A 309 3.98 -31.53 -7.34
N ALA A 310 4.13 -31.42 -6.01
CA ALA A 310 5.42 -31.55 -5.37
C ALA A 310 5.94 -32.98 -5.70
N ASP A 311 6.80 -33.09 -6.70
CA ASP A 311 7.57 -34.28 -6.91
C ASP A 311 8.57 -34.48 -5.77
N ASN A 312 8.51 -35.65 -5.19
CA ASN A 312 9.23 -36.27 -4.07
C ASN A 312 10.69 -35.83 -3.87
#